data_a8b851cb2b2b2f657fb5432b76f0a765
#
_entry.id   a8b851cb2b2b2f657fb5432b76f0a765
#
_cell.length_a   1.000
_cell.length_b   1.000
_cell.length_c   1.000
_cell.angle_alpha   90.00
_cell.angle_beta   90.00
_cell.angle_gamma   90.00
#
_symmetry.space_group_name_H-M   'P 1'
#
loop_
_entity.id
_entity.type
_entity.pdbx_description
1 polymer ?
#
loop_
_entity_poly.entity_id
_entity_poly.type
_entity_poly.pdbx_seq_one_letter_code
_entity_poly.pdbx_strand_id
1 'polypeptide(L)'
;MADILTVEKRNEPGTARMRRLRNSGKVPAVLYGHGQDNVNLVLDARELSAVLRHSGHIVNLKGAVEESALIKDVLWDSVLQQVLHVDLSRVDASEAVEVELTVDLKGTARGTSNGGLLNHVLHEVTILCPAERIPEKLELKILDLDVGQSLRARDIVLPEGASLVTAPESVIVLCSVPAQADETATGVAEPEVIGKKKEEEAGKD
;
A
#
# COMPACT_ATOMS: atom_id res chain seq x y z
N MET A 1 -8.71 -20.38 3.63
CA MET A 1 -8.09 -21.16 4.72
C MET A 1 -7.12 -20.24 5.43
N ALA A 2 -7.14 -20.18 6.77
CA ALA A 2 -6.18 -19.33 7.48
C ALA A 2 -4.78 -19.93 7.34
N ASP A 3 -3.84 -19.12 6.90
CA ASP A 3 -2.44 -19.51 6.73
C ASP A 3 -1.76 -19.71 8.09
N ILE A 4 -0.77 -20.61 8.14
CA ILE A 4 -0.06 -20.93 9.36
C ILE A 4 1.32 -20.28 9.32
N LEU A 5 1.66 -19.51 10.34
CA LEU A 5 2.98 -18.91 10.52
C LEU A 5 3.68 -19.49 11.76
N THR A 6 4.89 -19.96 11.59
CA THR A 6 5.73 -20.41 12.69
C THR A 6 6.37 -19.24 13.42
N VAL A 7 6.15 -19.13 14.74
CA VAL A 7 6.62 -18.00 15.54
C VAL A 7 7.54 -18.42 16.66
N GLU A 8 8.62 -17.68 16.89
CA GLU A 8 9.55 -17.81 18.00
C GLU A 8 9.44 -16.58 18.90
N LYS A 9 9.50 -16.75 20.23
CA LYS A 9 9.50 -15.62 21.16
C LYS A 9 10.87 -14.94 21.19
N ARG A 10 10.85 -13.61 21.15
CA ARG A 10 12.06 -12.78 21.23
C ARG A 10 12.10 -12.00 22.54
N ASN A 11 13.16 -12.18 23.31
CA ASN A 11 13.33 -11.50 24.60
C ASN A 11 14.27 -10.29 24.54
N GLU A 12 15.02 -10.12 23.44
CA GLU A 12 16.11 -9.15 23.40
C GLU A 12 15.88 -8.03 22.40
N PRO A 13 15.74 -6.77 22.84
CA PRO A 13 15.72 -5.59 21.97
C PRO A 13 17.14 -5.24 21.48
N GLY A 14 17.22 -4.45 20.42
CA GLY A 14 18.47 -3.85 19.95
C GLY A 14 18.62 -3.84 18.43
N THR A 15 19.01 -2.67 17.88
CA THR A 15 19.11 -2.42 16.45
C THR A 15 20.08 -3.34 15.72
N ALA A 16 21.26 -3.58 16.28
CA ALA A 16 22.27 -4.45 15.66
C ALA A 16 21.81 -5.91 15.58
N ARG A 17 21.05 -6.39 16.58
CA ARG A 17 20.46 -7.73 16.58
C ARG A 17 19.35 -7.87 15.56
N MET A 18 18.49 -6.86 15.43
CA MET A 18 17.43 -6.85 14.42
C MET A 18 18.01 -6.92 13.01
N ARG A 19 19.09 -6.21 12.75
CA ARG A 19 19.77 -6.27 11.45
C ARG A 19 20.35 -7.67 11.17
N ARG A 20 20.94 -8.33 12.15
CA ARG A 20 21.45 -9.71 12.02
C ARG A 20 20.30 -10.70 11.77
N LEU A 21 19.18 -10.53 12.48
CA LEU A 21 17.99 -11.35 12.35
C LEU A 21 17.41 -11.26 10.94
N ARG A 22 17.25 -10.05 10.39
CA ARG A 22 16.81 -9.87 9.01
C ARG A 22 17.79 -10.49 8.00
N ASN A 23 19.08 -10.34 8.21
CA ASN A 23 20.10 -10.94 7.35
C ASN A 23 20.11 -12.49 7.40
N SER A 24 19.55 -13.09 8.46
CA SER A 24 19.36 -14.55 8.54
C SER A 24 18.03 -15.04 7.96
N GLY A 25 17.25 -14.16 7.30
CA GLY A 25 15.98 -14.52 6.70
C GLY A 25 14.81 -14.58 7.68
N LYS A 26 14.95 -13.94 8.84
CA LYS A 26 13.90 -13.84 9.85
C LYS A 26 13.38 -12.41 9.94
N VAL A 27 12.08 -12.23 10.19
CA VAL A 27 11.40 -10.94 10.31
C VAL A 27 10.92 -10.75 11.74
N PRO A 28 11.26 -9.61 12.39
CA PRO A 28 10.71 -9.27 13.69
C PRO A 28 9.23 -8.89 13.57
N ALA A 29 8.43 -9.32 14.54
CA ALA A 29 7.02 -8.97 14.65
C ALA A 29 6.65 -8.63 16.08
N VAL A 30 5.52 -7.96 16.26
CA VAL A 30 4.91 -7.68 17.56
C VAL A 30 3.45 -8.12 17.51
N LEU A 31 3.05 -8.90 18.51
CA LEU A 31 1.64 -9.32 18.71
C LEU A 31 1.06 -8.53 19.87
N TYR A 32 -0.05 -7.84 19.66
CA TYR A 32 -0.78 -7.06 20.65
C TYR A 32 -2.30 -7.24 20.52
N GLY A 33 -3.06 -6.70 21.45
CA GLY A 33 -4.52 -6.73 21.44
C GLY A 33 -5.13 -7.46 22.63
N HIS A 34 -6.46 -7.39 22.78
CA HIS A 34 -7.27 -8.01 23.84
C HIS A 34 -6.84 -7.64 25.27
N GLY A 35 -6.19 -6.48 25.47
CA GLY A 35 -5.71 -6.05 26.79
C GLY A 35 -4.63 -6.93 27.41
N GLN A 36 -4.04 -7.84 26.64
CA GLN A 36 -2.92 -8.66 27.04
C GLN A 36 -1.58 -7.98 26.75
N ASP A 37 -0.52 -8.44 27.43
CA ASP A 37 0.82 -7.94 27.20
C ASP A 37 1.28 -8.14 25.76
N ASN A 38 2.05 -7.17 25.24
CA ASN A 38 2.66 -7.25 23.93
C ASN A 38 3.73 -8.34 23.90
N VAL A 39 3.66 -9.22 22.92
CA VAL A 39 4.62 -10.29 22.72
C VAL A 39 5.50 -9.99 21.52
N ASN A 40 6.81 -9.90 21.75
CA ASN A 40 7.76 -9.76 20.65
C ASN A 40 8.03 -11.13 20.03
N LEU A 41 7.81 -11.24 18.74
CA LEU A 41 7.94 -12.46 17.96
C LEU A 41 8.99 -12.33 16.85
N VAL A 42 9.33 -13.46 16.30
CA VAL A 42 10.17 -13.60 15.11
C VAL A 42 9.50 -14.60 14.18
N LEU A 43 9.40 -14.25 12.91
CA LEU A 43 8.78 -15.03 11.84
C LEU A 43 9.82 -15.45 10.82
N ASP A 44 9.57 -16.52 10.08
CA ASP A 44 10.34 -16.85 8.89
C ASP A 44 9.88 -15.96 7.70
N ALA A 45 10.86 -15.30 7.04
CA ALA A 45 10.57 -14.40 5.93
C ALA A 45 9.93 -15.12 4.72
N ARG A 46 10.22 -16.39 4.52
CA ARG A 46 9.66 -17.17 3.40
C ARG A 46 8.21 -17.52 3.63
N GLU A 47 7.85 -17.99 4.85
CA GLU A 47 6.48 -18.28 5.22
C GLU A 47 5.63 -17.01 5.14
N LEU A 48 6.12 -15.91 5.71
CA LEU A 48 5.47 -14.61 5.65
C LEU A 48 5.25 -14.13 4.21
N SER A 49 6.27 -14.23 3.35
CA SER A 49 6.14 -13.82 1.95
C SER A 49 5.12 -14.67 1.18
N ALA A 50 4.94 -15.94 1.52
CA ALA A 50 3.90 -16.79 0.94
C ALA A 50 2.51 -16.31 1.34
N VAL A 51 2.28 -16.00 2.62
CA VAL A 51 1.02 -15.46 3.13
C VAL A 51 0.66 -14.12 2.47
N LEU A 52 1.63 -13.20 2.40
CA LEU A 52 1.41 -11.87 1.80
C LEU A 52 1.08 -11.93 0.30
N ARG A 53 1.59 -12.93 -0.44
CA ARG A 53 1.24 -13.11 -1.87
C ARG A 53 -0.21 -13.50 -2.09
N HIS A 54 -0.81 -14.21 -1.15
CA HIS A 54 -2.21 -14.63 -1.21
C HIS A 54 -3.15 -13.61 -0.58
N SER A 55 -2.63 -12.39 -0.25
CA SER A 55 -3.40 -11.33 0.44
C SER A 55 -4.08 -11.86 1.71
N GLY A 56 -3.43 -12.81 2.39
CA GLY A 56 -3.92 -13.36 3.66
C GLY A 56 -3.81 -12.31 4.76
N HIS A 57 -4.94 -11.86 5.28
CA HIS A 57 -4.97 -10.90 6.39
C HIS A 57 -4.98 -11.59 7.74
N ILE A 58 -5.56 -12.80 7.83
CA ILE A 58 -5.61 -13.58 9.06
C ILE A 58 -4.66 -14.76 8.99
N VAL A 59 -3.88 -14.92 10.05
CA VAL A 59 -2.90 -15.99 10.19
C VAL A 59 -3.06 -16.71 11.52
N ASN A 60 -2.84 -18.01 11.49
CA ASN A 60 -2.75 -18.82 12.70
C ASN A 60 -1.28 -18.94 13.11
N LEU A 61 -0.94 -18.38 14.26
CA LEU A 61 0.39 -18.47 14.82
C LEU A 61 0.61 -19.84 15.44
N LYS A 62 1.76 -20.46 15.20
CA LYS A 62 2.17 -21.71 15.84
C LYS A 62 3.59 -21.61 16.40
N GLY A 63 3.79 -22.16 17.59
CA GLY A 63 5.10 -22.25 18.22
C GLY A 63 5.14 -21.58 19.59
N ALA A 64 5.71 -20.38 19.69
CA ALA A 64 5.78 -19.66 20.96
C ALA A 64 4.43 -19.15 21.48
N VAL A 65 3.47 -18.99 20.58
CA VAL A 65 2.08 -18.56 20.82
C VAL A 65 1.20 -19.34 19.86
N GLU A 66 0.03 -19.80 20.31
CA GLU A 66 -0.96 -20.50 19.49
C GLU A 66 -2.26 -19.71 19.51
N GLU A 67 -2.32 -18.67 18.67
CA GLU A 67 -3.44 -17.73 18.60
C GLU A 67 -3.69 -17.33 17.14
N SER A 68 -4.91 -16.88 16.84
CA SER A 68 -5.21 -16.24 15.55
C SER A 68 -4.87 -14.76 15.61
N ALA A 69 -4.23 -14.27 14.58
CA ALA A 69 -3.82 -12.87 14.49
C ALA A 69 -4.14 -12.28 13.13
N LEU A 70 -4.50 -11.00 13.13
CA LEU A 70 -4.63 -10.16 11.94
C LEU A 70 -3.28 -9.50 11.66
N ILE A 71 -2.83 -9.52 10.42
CA ILE A 71 -1.72 -8.69 9.96
C ILE A 71 -2.24 -7.26 9.82
N LYS A 72 -1.86 -6.39 10.77
CA LYS A 72 -2.34 -5.01 10.83
C LYS A 72 -1.51 -4.10 9.93
N ASP A 73 -0.19 -4.25 9.97
CA ASP A 73 0.73 -3.45 9.16
C ASP A 73 1.98 -4.25 8.80
N VAL A 74 2.54 -3.94 7.63
CA VAL A 74 3.77 -4.56 7.12
C VAL A 74 4.73 -3.48 6.65
N LEU A 75 5.80 -3.29 7.40
CA LEU A 75 6.84 -2.34 7.04
C LEU A 75 7.82 -2.95 6.02
N TRP A 76 7.91 -2.33 4.85
CA TRP A 76 8.77 -2.75 3.76
C TRP A 76 10.03 -1.89 3.64
N ASP A 77 11.13 -2.51 3.25
CA ASP A 77 12.29 -1.82 2.72
C ASP A 77 12.15 -1.68 1.20
N SER A 78 11.97 -0.44 0.74
CA SER A 78 11.76 -0.13 -0.68
C SER A 78 12.99 -0.44 -1.55
N VAL A 79 14.20 -0.44 -0.98
CA VAL A 79 15.45 -0.67 -1.70
C VAL A 79 15.75 -2.16 -1.84
N LEU A 80 15.66 -2.89 -0.73
CA LEU A 80 15.97 -4.32 -0.69
C LEU A 80 14.75 -5.22 -0.97
N GLN A 81 13.55 -4.64 -1.11
CA GLN A 81 12.28 -5.35 -1.27
C GLN A 81 12.08 -6.46 -0.21
N GLN A 82 12.45 -6.16 1.02
CA GLN A 82 12.35 -7.07 2.15
C GLN A 82 11.39 -6.52 3.20
N VAL A 83 10.69 -7.41 3.89
CA VAL A 83 9.87 -7.03 5.04
C VAL A 83 10.78 -6.70 6.23
N LEU A 84 10.64 -5.50 6.77
CA LEU A 84 11.40 -5.03 7.93
C LEU A 84 10.72 -5.36 9.26
N HIS A 85 9.40 -5.27 9.32
CA HIS A 85 8.60 -5.49 10.52
C HIS A 85 7.18 -5.91 10.16
N VAL A 86 6.53 -6.63 11.05
CA VAL A 86 5.11 -6.99 10.94
C VAL A 86 4.42 -6.72 12.26
N ASP A 87 3.30 -6.02 12.18
CA ASP A 87 2.40 -5.78 13.30
C ASP A 87 1.23 -6.74 13.23
N LEU A 88 1.07 -7.52 14.31
CA LEU A 88 0.02 -8.51 14.45
C LEU A 88 -0.93 -8.09 15.57
N SER A 89 -2.22 -8.05 15.28
CA SER A 89 -3.27 -7.85 16.28
C SER A 89 -3.96 -9.17 16.57
N ARG A 90 -4.15 -9.49 17.85
CA ARG A 90 -5.00 -10.62 18.24
C ARG A 90 -6.41 -10.37 17.78
N VAL A 91 -7.06 -11.38 17.26
CA VAL A 91 -8.44 -11.29 16.81
C VAL A 91 -9.20 -12.54 17.13
N ASP A 92 -10.45 -12.36 17.56
CA ASP A 92 -11.43 -13.42 17.66
C ASP A 92 -12.23 -13.52 16.35
N ALA A 93 -12.66 -14.71 15.99
CA ALA A 93 -13.34 -14.97 14.72
C ALA A 93 -14.58 -14.10 14.49
N SER A 94 -15.31 -13.76 15.55
CA SER A 94 -16.54 -12.96 15.51
C SER A 94 -16.32 -11.45 15.70
N GLU A 95 -15.08 -11.02 15.96
CA GLU A 95 -14.77 -9.61 16.19
C GLU A 95 -14.79 -8.82 14.89
N ALA A 96 -15.37 -7.62 14.93
CA ALA A 96 -15.32 -6.70 13.80
C ALA A 96 -13.97 -5.97 13.80
N VAL A 97 -13.23 -6.11 12.72
CA VAL A 97 -11.88 -5.54 12.57
C VAL A 97 -11.81 -4.56 11.41
N GLU A 98 -11.03 -3.51 11.58
CA GLU A 98 -10.72 -2.57 10.51
C GLU A 98 -9.53 -3.10 9.71
N VAL A 99 -9.76 -3.28 8.40
CA VAL A 99 -8.76 -3.79 7.46
C VAL A 99 -8.68 -2.88 6.25
N GLU A 100 -7.46 -2.60 5.81
CA GLU A 100 -7.19 -1.92 4.55
C GLU A 100 -7.09 -2.96 3.43
N LEU A 101 -7.97 -2.83 2.43
CA LEU A 101 -8.05 -3.77 1.31
C LEU A 101 -7.77 -3.08 0.00
N THR A 102 -7.02 -3.76 -0.85
CA THR A 102 -6.72 -3.30 -2.21
C THR A 102 -7.97 -3.37 -3.08
N VAL A 103 -8.21 -2.32 -3.86
CA VAL A 103 -9.30 -2.25 -4.84
C VAL A 103 -8.82 -2.74 -6.20
N ASP A 104 -9.42 -3.83 -6.69
CA ASP A 104 -9.15 -4.39 -8.01
C ASP A 104 -10.20 -3.91 -9.02
N LEU A 105 -9.73 -3.29 -10.10
CA LEU A 105 -10.59 -2.74 -11.15
C LEU A 105 -10.96 -3.81 -12.16
N LYS A 106 -12.25 -4.12 -12.31
CA LYS A 106 -12.74 -5.14 -13.23
C LYS A 106 -13.27 -4.54 -14.53
N GLY A 107 -12.66 -4.96 -15.62
CA GLY A 107 -13.08 -4.59 -16.99
C GLY A 107 -12.29 -3.44 -17.58
N THR A 108 -12.71 -2.99 -18.77
CA THR A 108 -12.12 -1.83 -19.47
C THR A 108 -13.13 -0.71 -19.51
N ALA A 109 -12.76 0.48 -19.05
CA ALA A 109 -13.65 1.64 -19.06
C ALA A 109 -13.98 2.08 -20.50
N ARG A 110 -15.24 2.40 -20.78
CA ARG A 110 -15.65 2.97 -22.08
C ARG A 110 -14.89 4.25 -22.40
N GLY A 111 -14.65 5.07 -21.39
CA GLY A 111 -13.89 6.31 -21.52
C GLY A 111 -12.48 6.12 -22.06
N THR A 112 -11.82 5.01 -21.73
CA THR A 112 -10.46 4.69 -22.23
C THR A 112 -10.50 4.41 -23.74
N SER A 113 -11.55 3.73 -24.24
CA SER A 113 -11.74 3.49 -25.68
C SER A 113 -12.01 4.78 -26.45
N ASN A 114 -12.53 5.82 -25.79
CA ASN A 114 -12.81 7.15 -26.35
C ASN A 114 -11.63 8.13 -26.16
N GLY A 115 -10.44 7.64 -25.83
CA GLY A 115 -9.25 8.47 -25.67
C GLY A 115 -9.08 9.10 -24.28
N GLY A 116 -9.89 8.70 -23.29
CA GLY A 116 -9.72 9.10 -21.89
C GLY A 116 -8.56 8.37 -21.21
N LEU A 117 -7.94 9.03 -20.25
CA LEU A 117 -6.94 8.47 -19.36
C LEU A 117 -7.60 8.01 -18.05
N LEU A 118 -7.46 6.73 -17.73
CA LEU A 118 -7.92 6.18 -16.45
C LEU A 118 -6.88 6.47 -15.38
N ASN A 119 -7.26 7.20 -14.35
CA ASN A 119 -6.42 7.48 -13.20
C ASN A 119 -6.98 6.78 -11.96
N HIS A 120 -6.24 5.83 -11.41
CA HIS A 120 -6.54 5.16 -10.15
C HIS A 120 -5.93 5.98 -9.01
N VAL A 121 -6.77 6.74 -8.29
CA VAL A 121 -6.36 7.71 -7.27
C VAL A 121 -6.18 7.03 -5.92
N LEU A 122 -7.12 6.16 -5.54
CA LEU A 122 -7.13 5.47 -4.26
C LEU A 122 -7.04 3.97 -4.49
N HIS A 123 -5.90 3.38 -4.16
CA HIS A 123 -5.64 1.95 -4.38
C HIS A 123 -6.15 1.06 -3.25
N GLU A 124 -6.32 1.62 -2.05
CA GLU A 124 -6.70 0.90 -0.84
C GLU A 124 -7.87 1.60 -0.16
N VAL A 125 -8.74 0.81 0.44
CA VAL A 125 -9.94 1.27 1.13
C VAL A 125 -10.07 0.54 2.46
N THR A 126 -10.31 1.29 3.53
CA THR A 126 -10.53 0.75 4.87
C THR A 126 -11.98 0.35 5.04
N ILE A 127 -12.20 -0.91 5.41
CA ILE A 127 -13.52 -1.45 5.75
C ILE A 127 -13.51 -2.06 7.15
N LEU A 128 -14.66 -2.05 7.80
CA LEU A 128 -14.90 -2.79 9.02
C LEU A 128 -15.68 -4.05 8.68
N CYS A 129 -15.13 -5.22 8.96
CA CYS A 129 -15.78 -6.50 8.68
C CYS A 129 -15.47 -7.55 9.75
N PRO A 130 -16.31 -8.60 9.90
CA PRO A 130 -15.99 -9.73 10.78
C PRO A 130 -14.72 -10.44 10.31
N ALA A 131 -13.85 -10.82 11.24
CA ALA A 131 -12.58 -11.48 10.94
C ALA A 131 -12.74 -12.74 10.07
N GLU A 132 -13.81 -13.52 10.24
CA GLU A 132 -14.06 -14.72 9.41
C GLU A 132 -14.31 -14.44 7.91
N ARG A 133 -14.72 -13.20 7.56
CA ARG A 133 -15.22 -12.87 6.22
C ARG A 133 -14.46 -11.74 5.56
N ILE A 134 -13.19 -11.62 5.86
CA ILE A 134 -12.32 -10.63 5.21
C ILE A 134 -12.08 -11.11 3.76
N PRO A 135 -12.48 -10.34 2.72
CA PRO A 135 -12.16 -10.67 1.34
C PRO A 135 -10.69 -10.37 1.05
N GLU A 136 -10.10 -11.08 0.11
CA GLU A 136 -8.72 -10.82 -0.30
C GLU A 136 -8.57 -9.47 -1.01
N LYS A 137 -9.59 -9.08 -1.78
CA LYS A 137 -9.63 -7.83 -2.57
C LYS A 137 -11.06 -7.32 -2.69
N LEU A 138 -11.20 -6.03 -2.91
CA LEU A 138 -12.48 -5.40 -3.24
C LEU A 138 -12.57 -5.21 -4.76
N GLU A 139 -13.64 -5.68 -5.37
CA GLU A 139 -13.85 -5.55 -6.82
C GLU A 139 -14.67 -4.30 -7.14
N LEU A 140 -14.16 -3.46 -8.04
CA LEU A 140 -14.85 -2.30 -8.57
C LEU A 140 -15.03 -2.45 -10.09
N LYS A 141 -16.30 -2.48 -10.56
CA LYS A 141 -16.61 -2.55 -11.99
C LYS A 141 -16.49 -1.18 -12.64
N ILE A 142 -15.61 -1.08 -13.65
CA ILE A 142 -15.35 0.18 -14.38
C ILE A 142 -15.92 0.21 -15.80
N LEU A 143 -16.68 -0.81 -16.22
CA LEU A 143 -17.18 -0.96 -17.60
C LEU A 143 -17.98 0.24 -18.11
N ASP A 144 -18.79 0.84 -17.25
CA ASP A 144 -19.70 1.94 -17.59
C ASP A 144 -19.10 3.33 -17.33
N LEU A 145 -17.79 3.41 -17.02
CA LEU A 145 -17.13 4.67 -16.74
C LEU A 145 -16.79 5.41 -18.05
N ASP A 146 -17.42 6.56 -18.27
CA ASP A 146 -17.16 7.45 -19.40
C ASP A 146 -16.13 8.54 -19.05
N VAL A 147 -15.67 9.24 -20.11
CA VAL A 147 -14.74 10.36 -19.97
C VAL A 147 -15.36 11.49 -19.14
N GLY A 148 -14.62 11.98 -18.14
CA GLY A 148 -15.06 13.01 -17.20
C GLY A 148 -15.83 12.47 -15.99
N GLN A 149 -16.06 11.16 -15.91
CA GLN A 149 -16.72 10.54 -14.76
C GLN A 149 -15.72 9.97 -13.75
N SER A 150 -16.18 9.80 -12.51
CA SER A 150 -15.42 9.22 -11.42
C SER A 150 -16.27 8.21 -10.64
N LEU A 151 -15.63 7.14 -10.16
CA LEU A 151 -16.21 6.20 -9.20
C LEU A 151 -15.67 6.49 -7.81
N ARG A 152 -16.55 6.36 -6.82
CA ARG A 152 -16.29 6.70 -5.43
C ARG A 152 -16.31 5.46 -4.54
N ALA A 153 -15.85 5.59 -3.30
CA ALA A 153 -15.80 4.49 -2.35
C ALA A 153 -17.18 3.85 -2.08
N ARG A 154 -18.27 4.60 -2.16
CA ARG A 154 -19.64 4.08 -2.06
C ARG A 154 -20.08 3.14 -3.18
N ASP A 155 -19.39 3.18 -4.33
CA ASP A 155 -19.73 2.38 -5.52
C ASP A 155 -19.09 0.98 -5.47
N ILE A 156 -18.31 0.69 -4.43
CA ILE A 156 -17.72 -0.63 -4.20
C ILE A 156 -18.79 -1.60 -3.71
N VAL A 157 -18.71 -2.83 -4.21
CA VAL A 157 -19.55 -3.93 -3.72
C VAL A 157 -18.89 -4.51 -2.46
N LEU A 158 -19.48 -4.23 -1.30
CA LEU A 158 -19.02 -4.75 -0.03
C LEU A 158 -19.56 -6.16 0.23
N PRO A 159 -18.81 -7.03 0.92
CA PRO A 159 -19.29 -8.32 1.37
C PRO A 159 -20.35 -8.18 2.47
N GLU A 160 -21.09 -9.27 2.73
CA GLU A 160 -22.11 -9.29 3.77
C GLU A 160 -21.53 -9.02 5.17
N GLY A 161 -22.08 -8.03 5.86
CA GLY A 161 -21.67 -7.64 7.20
C GLY A 161 -20.49 -6.68 7.26
N ALA A 162 -19.96 -6.23 6.11
CA ALA A 162 -18.93 -5.21 6.06
C ALA A 162 -19.54 -3.80 5.97
N SER A 163 -18.86 -2.84 6.59
CA SER A 163 -19.18 -1.42 6.49
C SER A 163 -17.95 -0.61 6.06
N LEU A 164 -18.18 0.44 5.28
CA LEU A 164 -17.13 1.33 4.79
C LEU A 164 -16.70 2.28 5.91
N VAL A 165 -15.41 2.33 6.21
CA VAL A 165 -14.79 3.30 7.15
C VAL A 165 -14.26 4.52 6.39
N THR A 166 -13.64 4.29 5.23
CA THR A 166 -13.21 5.37 4.32
C THR A 166 -14.39 6.25 3.93
N ALA A 167 -14.16 7.56 3.81
CA ALA A 167 -15.21 8.51 3.43
C ALA A 167 -15.90 8.07 2.12
N PRO A 168 -17.23 7.92 2.08
CA PRO A 168 -17.97 7.37 0.93
C PRO A 168 -17.84 8.24 -0.34
N GLU A 169 -17.51 9.51 -0.19
CA GLU A 169 -17.30 10.45 -1.29
C GLU A 169 -15.86 10.44 -1.85
N SER A 170 -14.95 9.68 -1.26
CA SER A 170 -13.56 9.55 -1.75
C SER A 170 -13.54 8.97 -3.15
N VAL A 171 -12.82 9.62 -4.07
CA VAL A 171 -12.69 9.18 -5.46
C VAL A 171 -11.66 8.06 -5.53
N ILE A 172 -12.07 6.92 -6.07
CA ILE A 172 -11.19 5.76 -6.30
C ILE A 172 -10.58 5.82 -7.69
N VAL A 173 -11.43 6.04 -8.69
CA VAL A 173 -11.04 6.07 -10.09
C VAL A 173 -11.66 7.27 -10.78
N LEU A 174 -10.86 7.94 -11.60
CA LEU A 174 -11.27 9.06 -12.44
C LEU A 174 -10.85 8.79 -13.88
N CYS A 175 -11.78 8.98 -14.84
CA CYS A 175 -11.45 8.98 -16.24
C CYS A 175 -11.36 10.43 -16.75
N SER A 176 -10.16 10.94 -17.01
CA SER A 176 -9.92 12.30 -17.47
C SER A 176 -9.57 12.35 -18.95
N VAL A 177 -9.85 13.48 -19.59
CA VAL A 177 -9.29 13.78 -20.92
C VAL A 177 -7.81 14.09 -20.73
N PRO A 178 -6.88 13.48 -21.48
CA PRO A 178 -5.49 13.91 -21.44
C PRO A 178 -5.43 15.39 -21.86
N ALA A 179 -4.92 16.25 -20.99
CA ALA A 179 -4.63 17.61 -21.37
C ALA A 179 -3.58 17.53 -22.49
N GLN A 180 -3.97 17.88 -23.72
CA GLN A 180 -2.97 18.19 -24.76
C GLN A 180 -2.16 19.34 -24.19
N ALA A 181 -0.90 19.09 -23.91
CA ALA A 181 0.03 20.18 -23.66
C ALA A 181 -0.01 21.05 -24.93
N ASP A 182 -0.57 22.25 -24.80
CA ASP A 182 -0.44 23.28 -25.84
C ASP A 182 1.06 23.58 -26.00
N GLU A 183 1.69 22.90 -26.94
CA GLU A 183 3.02 23.24 -27.46
C GLU A 183 2.92 24.49 -28.35
N THR A 184 2.27 25.53 -27.90
CA THR A 184 2.25 26.82 -28.58
C THR A 184 2.66 27.91 -27.62
N ALA A 185 3.94 28.04 -27.37
CA ALA A 185 4.62 29.33 -27.12
C ALA A 185 6.09 29.11 -26.70
N THR A 186 6.92 28.62 -27.58
CA THR A 186 8.31 29.03 -27.56
C THR A 186 8.57 29.77 -28.84
N GLY A 187 8.16 31.03 -28.85
CA GLY A 187 8.72 32.01 -29.74
C GLY A 187 10.22 32.05 -29.50
N VAL A 188 10.94 31.72 -30.55
CA VAL A 188 12.37 31.84 -30.66
C VAL A 188 12.74 33.28 -30.32
N ALA A 189 13.31 33.50 -29.13
CA ALA A 189 14.11 34.68 -28.87
C ALA A 189 15.54 34.32 -29.21
N GLU A 190 16.02 34.76 -30.38
CA GLU A 190 17.43 34.77 -30.74
C GLU A 190 18.23 35.50 -29.65
N PRO A 191 19.35 34.94 -29.19
CA PRO A 191 20.28 35.71 -28.38
C PRO A 191 21.05 36.65 -29.24
N GLU A 192 20.82 37.96 -29.14
CA GLU A 192 21.69 39.01 -29.67
C GLU A 192 23.10 38.86 -29.10
N VAL A 193 24.02 38.58 -30.00
CA VAL A 193 25.46 38.63 -29.78
C VAL A 193 25.90 40.07 -29.71
N ILE A 194 26.09 40.62 -28.51
CA ILE A 194 26.80 41.89 -28.34
C ILE A 194 28.31 41.61 -28.33
N GLY A 195 28.93 42.05 -29.39
CA GLY A 195 30.37 41.95 -29.63
C GLY A 195 31.20 42.78 -28.66
N LYS A 196 32.29 42.20 -28.30
CA LYS A 196 33.66 42.68 -28.10
C LYS A 196 33.88 44.18 -28.03
N LYS A 197 34.36 44.67 -26.90
CA LYS A 197 35.34 45.74 -26.89
C LYS A 197 36.46 45.50 -25.89
N LYS A 198 37.65 45.47 -26.42
CA LYS A 198 38.96 45.32 -25.87
C LYS A 198 39.46 46.71 -25.48
N GLU A 199 40.12 46.87 -24.36
CA GLU A 199 41.17 47.83 -23.99
C GLU A 199 41.65 47.42 -22.58
N GLU A 200 42.84 46.90 -22.39
CA GLU A 200 44.20 47.48 -22.32
C GLU A 200 44.28 48.63 -21.29
N GLU A 201 44.99 48.44 -20.27
CA GLU A 201 46.26 49.00 -19.73
C GLU A 201 46.28 48.84 -18.21
N ALA A 202 47.22 48.16 -17.68
CA ALA A 202 48.57 48.58 -17.28
C ALA A 202 48.62 49.21 -15.86
N GLY A 203 49.43 48.63 -15.03
CA GLY A 203 50.36 49.40 -14.21
C GLY A 203 50.27 49.21 -12.69
N LYS A 204 51.31 48.54 -12.18
CA LYS A 204 52.10 48.91 -10.99
C LYS A 204 51.36 49.26 -9.66
N ASP A 205 51.64 48.59 -8.59
CA ASP A 205 52.80 48.49 -7.69
C ASP A 205 52.57 47.33 -6.71
#